data_9e0f8de277cd2f45fb98cf7a75a421d7
#
_entry.id   9e0f8de277cd2f45fb98cf7a75a421d7
#
_cell.length_a   1.000
_cell.length_b   1.000
_cell.length_c   1.000
_cell.angle_alpha   90.00
_cell.angle_beta   90.00
_cell.angle_gamma   90.00
#
_symmetry.space_group_name_H-M   'P 1'
#
loop_
_entity.id
_entity.type
_entity.pdbx_description
1 polymer ?
#
loop_
_entity_poly.entity_id
_entity_poly.type
_entity_poly.pdbx_seq_one_letter_code
_entity_poly.pdbx_strand_id
1 'polypeptide(L)'
;MYSVILTELGIVVFKDEKLEKAFPFKDSVRDYLSVKKKESRLNDLVDYLSPLQRGVAVSDESLMTLLKKSSIDAQMMEEIELEKIQATKPQIIVDSGFAESLPVALSKLREFAMGLSSSKVTEVSESPDLHIIQAINSLDEIDKIANGLSSRLREWYGLHFPELDNIIDSINGYAQIVLAGKRESLTKKVYEEAGFPESKAEMISLLASKSRGGDISDVNLSIVQSIAKQILDFHDLRKKLEDHVESEMETIAPNLSAILGAAVGARILGRAGSLKKLASMPASTIQVIGAEKALFRSLKTGAQPPKHGLLFQHAMVHAAPRWQRGKIARAIAAKAVIAARVDVYGEGINKTLLEKLNVRVNEISKKYENPTERETRKPELFRREGGESRRSSGGDFRRREDREPRREGGESRRRESTDSRRENKNYRERTDSKANKNKKRTKFERR
;
A
#
# COMPACT_ATOMS: atom_id res chain seq x y z
N MET A 1 -19.94 -14.16 -45.71
CA MET A 1 -18.80 -13.59 -44.95
C MET A 1 -18.39 -14.61 -43.93
N TYR A 2 -17.08 -14.75 -43.66
CA TYR A 2 -16.60 -15.65 -42.58
C TYR A 2 -16.55 -14.90 -41.24
N SER A 3 -17.10 -15.53 -40.22
CA SER A 3 -17.12 -15.00 -38.87
C SER A 3 -16.40 -15.97 -37.91
N VAL A 4 -15.40 -15.49 -37.18
CA VAL A 4 -14.65 -16.31 -36.23
C VAL A 4 -14.94 -15.83 -34.81
N ILE A 5 -15.50 -16.72 -34.01
CA ILE A 5 -15.97 -16.44 -32.67
C ILE A 5 -15.07 -17.16 -31.67
N LEU A 6 -14.50 -16.39 -30.73
CA LEU A 6 -13.78 -16.94 -29.58
C LEU A 6 -14.80 -17.25 -28.48
N THR A 7 -14.91 -18.55 -28.15
CA THR A 7 -15.66 -19.02 -26.97
C THR A 7 -14.69 -19.47 -25.87
N GLU A 8 -15.22 -19.71 -24.71
CA GLU A 8 -14.45 -20.23 -23.56
C GLU A 8 -13.94 -21.66 -23.75
N LEU A 9 -14.61 -22.44 -24.64
CA LEU A 9 -14.29 -23.85 -24.88
C LEU A 9 -13.55 -24.09 -26.19
N GLY A 10 -13.43 -23.08 -27.06
CA GLY A 10 -12.79 -23.22 -28.36
C GLY A 10 -13.10 -22.06 -29.30
N ILE A 11 -12.62 -22.16 -30.53
CA ILE A 11 -12.87 -21.20 -31.58
C ILE A 11 -13.83 -21.78 -32.60
N VAL A 12 -14.82 -21.00 -33.01
CA VAL A 12 -15.88 -21.41 -33.93
C VAL A 12 -15.86 -20.55 -35.18
N VAL A 13 -15.95 -21.16 -36.34
CA VAL A 13 -16.00 -20.48 -37.62
C VAL A 13 -17.39 -20.65 -38.23
N PHE A 14 -18.03 -19.54 -38.53
CA PHE A 14 -19.31 -19.47 -39.23
C PHE A 14 -19.11 -18.92 -40.64
N LYS A 15 -19.96 -19.37 -41.55
CA LYS A 15 -20.09 -18.82 -42.89
C LYS A 15 -21.56 -18.51 -43.13
N ASP A 16 -21.86 -17.22 -43.37
CA ASP A 16 -23.22 -16.74 -43.61
C ASP A 16 -24.22 -17.30 -42.56
N GLU A 17 -23.90 -17.15 -41.26
CA GLU A 17 -24.63 -17.60 -40.07
C GLU A 17 -24.73 -19.13 -39.87
N LYS A 18 -24.12 -19.94 -40.74
CA LYS A 18 -24.07 -21.40 -40.57
C LYS A 18 -22.72 -21.81 -39.99
N LEU A 19 -22.79 -22.72 -39.01
CA LEU A 19 -21.56 -23.32 -38.46
C LEU A 19 -20.85 -24.10 -39.56
N GLU A 20 -19.57 -23.79 -39.79
CA GLU A 20 -18.74 -24.48 -40.76
C GLU A 20 -17.68 -25.37 -40.11
N LYS A 21 -16.98 -24.84 -39.09
CA LYS A 21 -15.96 -25.61 -38.38
C LYS A 21 -15.78 -25.12 -36.94
N ALA A 22 -15.48 -26.04 -36.04
CA ALA A 22 -15.21 -25.82 -34.65
C ALA A 22 -13.82 -26.33 -34.27
N PHE A 23 -13.09 -25.58 -33.50
CA PHE A 23 -11.74 -25.91 -33.01
C PHE A 23 -11.79 -25.95 -31.48
N PRO A 24 -11.95 -27.10 -30.84
CA PRO A 24 -12.02 -27.24 -29.40
C PRO A 24 -10.64 -26.97 -28.76
N PHE A 25 -10.62 -26.36 -27.63
CA PHE A 25 -9.43 -26.25 -26.79
C PHE A 25 -9.16 -27.58 -26.09
N LYS A 26 -7.88 -27.94 -25.94
CA LYS A 26 -7.47 -29.16 -25.16
C LYS A 26 -7.60 -28.88 -23.68
N ASP A 27 -7.10 -27.72 -23.24
CA ASP A 27 -7.29 -27.14 -21.92
C ASP A 27 -7.96 -25.80 -22.08
N SER A 28 -9.26 -25.73 -21.77
CA SER A 28 -10.09 -24.55 -22.05
C SER A 28 -9.55 -23.29 -21.38
N VAL A 29 -9.06 -23.37 -20.13
CA VAL A 29 -8.55 -22.21 -19.39
C VAL A 29 -7.19 -21.75 -19.92
N ARG A 30 -6.27 -22.69 -20.10
CA ARG A 30 -4.90 -22.40 -20.55
C ARG A 30 -4.88 -21.88 -21.98
N ASP A 31 -5.61 -22.54 -22.88
CA ASP A 31 -5.62 -22.20 -24.30
C ASP A 31 -6.34 -20.86 -24.52
N TYR A 32 -7.44 -20.62 -23.82
CA TYR A 32 -8.13 -19.32 -23.83
C TYR A 32 -7.24 -18.19 -23.34
N LEU A 33 -6.51 -18.39 -22.23
CA LEU A 33 -5.58 -17.39 -21.72
C LEU A 33 -4.42 -17.13 -22.67
N SER A 34 -3.89 -18.16 -23.34
CA SER A 34 -2.81 -17.99 -24.34
C SER A 34 -3.28 -17.19 -25.57
N VAL A 35 -4.53 -17.35 -26.00
CA VAL A 35 -5.14 -16.50 -27.04
C VAL A 35 -5.29 -15.05 -26.55
N LYS A 36 -5.79 -14.84 -25.34
CA LYS A 36 -5.93 -13.50 -24.75
C LYS A 36 -4.60 -12.78 -24.52
N LYS A 37 -3.54 -13.53 -24.15
CA LYS A 37 -2.16 -13.00 -24.01
C LYS A 37 -1.45 -12.84 -25.37
N LYS A 38 -2.08 -13.22 -26.48
CA LYS A 38 -1.52 -13.16 -27.85
C LYS A 38 -0.27 -14.04 -28.05
N GLU A 39 -0.16 -15.12 -27.29
CA GLU A 39 0.96 -16.07 -27.27
C GLU A 39 0.66 -17.33 -28.11
N SER A 40 -0.60 -17.64 -28.37
CA SER A 40 -1.02 -18.80 -29.16
C SER A 40 -0.70 -18.65 -30.64
N ARG A 41 -0.29 -19.75 -31.28
CA ARG A 41 -0.02 -19.78 -32.74
C ARG A 41 -1.23 -20.13 -33.58
N LEU A 42 -2.29 -20.72 -33.02
CA LEU A 42 -3.56 -21.08 -33.68
C LEU A 42 -3.38 -21.77 -35.05
N ASN A 43 -2.39 -22.68 -35.17
CA ASN A 43 -1.98 -23.29 -36.44
C ASN A 43 -3.18 -23.88 -37.20
N ASP A 44 -4.00 -24.73 -36.53
CA ASP A 44 -5.15 -25.40 -37.14
C ASP A 44 -6.20 -24.43 -37.72
N LEU A 45 -6.37 -23.27 -37.06
CA LEU A 45 -7.26 -22.20 -37.52
C LEU A 45 -6.64 -21.44 -38.70
N VAL A 46 -5.35 -21.13 -38.62
CA VAL A 46 -4.60 -20.42 -39.67
C VAL A 46 -4.54 -21.27 -40.92
N ASP A 47 -4.21 -22.56 -40.83
CA ASP A 47 -4.17 -23.48 -41.95
C ASP A 47 -5.54 -23.63 -42.63
N TYR A 48 -6.62 -23.51 -41.85
CA TYR A 48 -7.98 -23.54 -42.38
C TYR A 48 -8.37 -22.25 -43.10
N LEU A 49 -8.01 -21.08 -42.55
CA LEU A 49 -8.40 -19.78 -43.08
C LEU A 49 -7.51 -19.29 -44.24
N SER A 50 -6.23 -19.67 -44.25
CA SER A 50 -5.26 -19.22 -45.28
C SER A 50 -5.69 -19.50 -46.72
N PRO A 51 -6.26 -20.68 -47.08
CA PRO A 51 -6.69 -20.98 -48.43
C PRO A 51 -7.90 -20.15 -48.92
N LEU A 52 -8.68 -19.57 -47.98
CA LEU A 52 -9.92 -18.90 -48.29
C LEU A 52 -9.71 -17.49 -48.88
N GLN A 53 -8.56 -16.87 -48.71
CA GLN A 53 -8.15 -15.53 -49.22
C GLN A 53 -9.25 -14.45 -49.10
N ARG A 54 -10.08 -14.51 -48.04
CA ARG A 54 -11.22 -13.61 -47.81
C ARG A 54 -11.06 -12.93 -46.45
N GLY A 55 -11.54 -11.70 -46.33
CA GLY A 55 -11.63 -11.00 -45.07
C GLY A 55 -12.50 -11.74 -44.06
N VAL A 56 -12.10 -11.78 -42.81
CA VAL A 56 -12.72 -12.51 -41.71
C VAL A 56 -13.17 -11.53 -40.62
N ALA A 57 -14.44 -11.60 -40.21
CA ALA A 57 -14.94 -10.86 -39.05
C ALA A 57 -14.62 -11.65 -37.77
N VAL A 58 -14.09 -11.01 -36.74
CA VAL A 58 -13.69 -11.63 -35.48
C VAL A 58 -14.35 -11.01 -34.27
N SER A 59 -14.68 -11.87 -33.30
CA SER A 59 -15.36 -11.42 -32.06
C SER A 59 -14.42 -10.85 -30.99
N ASP A 60 -13.09 -10.96 -31.17
CA ASP A 60 -12.13 -10.59 -30.13
C ASP A 60 -10.86 -9.93 -30.70
N GLU A 61 -10.41 -8.86 -30.05
CA GLU A 61 -9.23 -8.08 -30.47
C GLU A 61 -7.92 -8.88 -30.42
N SER A 62 -7.78 -9.77 -29.42
CA SER A 62 -6.59 -10.61 -29.31
C SER A 62 -6.51 -11.58 -30.47
N LEU A 63 -7.65 -12.19 -30.83
CA LEU A 63 -7.79 -13.08 -31.98
C LEU A 63 -7.50 -12.35 -33.29
N MET A 64 -8.06 -11.12 -33.48
CA MET A 64 -7.75 -10.27 -34.62
C MET A 64 -6.25 -10.03 -34.76
N THR A 65 -5.57 -9.70 -33.66
CA THR A 65 -4.14 -9.41 -33.67
C THR A 65 -3.32 -10.66 -34.07
N LEU A 66 -3.72 -11.85 -33.57
CA LEU A 66 -3.05 -13.13 -33.91
C LEU A 66 -3.23 -13.48 -35.38
N LEU A 67 -4.44 -13.34 -35.93
CA LEU A 67 -4.71 -13.62 -37.35
C LEU A 67 -3.99 -12.63 -38.27
N LYS A 68 -3.93 -11.34 -37.93
CA LYS A 68 -3.13 -10.36 -38.68
C LYS A 68 -1.64 -10.67 -38.69
N LYS A 69 -1.08 -11.19 -37.57
CA LYS A 69 0.31 -11.66 -37.51
C LYS A 69 0.57 -12.82 -38.50
N SER A 70 -0.47 -13.63 -38.76
CA SER A 70 -0.42 -14.75 -39.70
C SER A 70 -0.84 -14.36 -41.14
N SER A 71 -0.85 -13.05 -41.47
CA SER A 71 -1.18 -12.51 -42.79
C SER A 71 -2.64 -12.76 -43.25
N ILE A 72 -3.56 -12.96 -42.32
CA ILE A 72 -4.99 -13.08 -42.59
C ILE A 72 -5.65 -11.72 -42.35
N ASP A 73 -6.42 -11.25 -43.34
CA ASP A 73 -7.19 -9.99 -43.21
C ASP A 73 -8.38 -10.21 -42.24
N ALA A 74 -8.24 -9.68 -41.01
CA ALA A 74 -9.21 -9.80 -39.96
C ALA A 74 -9.72 -8.43 -39.49
N GLN A 75 -11.02 -8.28 -39.36
CA GLN A 75 -11.70 -7.06 -38.89
C GLN A 75 -12.56 -7.40 -37.68
N MET A 76 -12.77 -6.42 -36.78
CA MET A 76 -13.68 -6.61 -35.64
C MET A 76 -15.12 -6.63 -36.12
N MET A 77 -15.95 -7.47 -35.53
CA MET A 77 -17.39 -7.47 -35.69
C MET A 77 -18.01 -6.18 -35.13
N GLU A 78 -19.18 -5.84 -35.62
CA GLU A 78 -19.97 -4.72 -35.09
C GLU A 78 -20.50 -5.03 -33.70
N GLU A 79 -20.68 -3.99 -32.87
CA GLU A 79 -21.10 -4.12 -31.47
C GLU A 79 -22.45 -4.87 -31.33
N ILE A 80 -23.39 -4.62 -32.27
CA ILE A 80 -24.69 -5.29 -32.31
C ILE A 80 -24.56 -6.81 -32.56
N GLU A 81 -23.61 -7.21 -33.39
CA GLU A 81 -23.32 -8.63 -33.64
C GLU A 81 -22.67 -9.29 -32.41
N LEU A 82 -21.76 -8.59 -31.73
CA LEU A 82 -21.12 -9.06 -30.49
C LEU A 82 -22.14 -9.27 -29.36
N GLU A 83 -23.14 -8.35 -29.22
CA GLU A 83 -24.22 -8.52 -28.24
C GLU A 83 -25.07 -9.75 -28.52
N LYS A 84 -25.44 -10.00 -29.81
CA LYS A 84 -26.15 -11.21 -30.20
C LYS A 84 -25.40 -12.47 -29.92
N ILE A 85 -24.10 -12.51 -30.23
CA ILE A 85 -23.20 -13.64 -29.91
C ILE A 85 -23.15 -13.91 -28.43
N GLN A 86 -23.05 -12.86 -27.60
CA GLN A 86 -23.04 -12.99 -26.14
C GLN A 86 -24.35 -13.61 -25.61
N ALA A 87 -25.49 -13.16 -26.13
CA ALA A 87 -26.78 -13.67 -25.71
C ALA A 87 -27.02 -15.14 -26.14
N THR A 88 -26.49 -15.56 -27.29
CA THR A 88 -26.68 -16.90 -27.86
C THR A 88 -25.48 -17.84 -27.58
N LYS A 89 -24.49 -17.40 -26.83
CA LYS A 89 -23.26 -18.15 -26.58
C LYS A 89 -23.46 -19.58 -26.09
N PRO A 90 -24.31 -19.88 -25.08
CA PRO A 90 -24.57 -21.26 -24.69
C PRO A 90 -25.11 -22.15 -25.83
N GLN A 91 -25.92 -21.57 -26.69
CA GLN A 91 -26.43 -22.30 -27.86
C GLN A 91 -25.33 -22.54 -28.90
N ILE A 92 -24.47 -21.55 -29.17
CA ILE A 92 -23.31 -21.69 -30.06
C ILE A 92 -22.39 -22.84 -29.58
N ILE A 93 -22.21 -22.98 -28.28
CA ILE A 93 -21.41 -24.06 -27.67
C ILE A 93 -22.03 -25.44 -27.92
N VAL A 94 -23.36 -25.55 -27.88
CA VAL A 94 -24.07 -26.81 -28.20
C VAL A 94 -24.00 -27.07 -29.71
N ASP A 95 -24.31 -26.11 -30.54
CA ASP A 95 -24.31 -26.25 -32.00
C ASP A 95 -22.92 -26.58 -32.56
N SER A 96 -21.86 -26.09 -31.90
CA SER A 96 -20.46 -26.41 -32.26
C SER A 96 -19.98 -27.79 -31.82
N GLY A 97 -20.80 -28.55 -31.08
CA GLY A 97 -20.45 -29.86 -30.57
C GLY A 97 -19.53 -29.82 -29.35
N PHE A 98 -19.28 -28.66 -28.74
CA PHE A 98 -18.48 -28.56 -27.51
C PHE A 98 -19.24 -29.03 -26.28
N ALA A 99 -20.60 -29.10 -26.36
CA ALA A 99 -21.46 -29.66 -25.33
C ALA A 99 -22.64 -30.43 -25.98
N GLU A 100 -23.12 -31.47 -25.33
CA GLU A 100 -24.24 -32.29 -25.82
C GLU A 100 -25.61 -31.61 -25.63
N SER A 101 -25.71 -30.75 -24.63
CA SER A 101 -26.96 -30.07 -24.29
C SER A 101 -26.71 -28.71 -23.60
N LEU A 102 -27.74 -27.89 -23.55
CA LEU A 102 -27.68 -26.55 -22.94
C LEU A 102 -27.28 -26.59 -21.44
N PRO A 103 -27.82 -27.50 -20.61
CA PRO A 103 -27.36 -27.64 -19.21
C PRO A 103 -25.88 -28.05 -19.10
N VAL A 104 -25.39 -28.89 -19.98
CA VAL A 104 -23.98 -29.31 -20.03
C VAL A 104 -23.10 -28.13 -20.48
N ALA A 105 -23.54 -27.34 -21.45
CA ALA A 105 -22.84 -26.12 -21.87
C ALA A 105 -22.69 -25.12 -20.72
N LEU A 106 -23.76 -24.89 -19.97
CA LEU A 106 -23.73 -24.01 -18.80
C LEU A 106 -22.84 -24.55 -17.70
N SER A 107 -22.82 -25.87 -17.46
CA SER A 107 -21.93 -26.51 -16.50
C SER A 107 -20.47 -26.31 -16.90
N LYS A 108 -20.11 -26.55 -18.17
CA LYS A 108 -18.74 -26.35 -18.69
C LYS A 108 -18.31 -24.87 -18.63
N LEU A 109 -19.22 -23.95 -18.93
CA LEU A 109 -18.93 -22.50 -18.76
C LEU A 109 -18.68 -22.12 -17.31
N ARG A 110 -19.44 -22.71 -16.37
CA ARG A 110 -19.22 -22.49 -14.93
C ARG A 110 -17.88 -23.07 -14.48
N GLU A 111 -17.54 -24.27 -14.92
CA GLU A 111 -16.26 -24.91 -14.62
C GLU A 111 -15.10 -24.08 -15.18
N PHE A 112 -15.20 -23.62 -16.43
CA PHE A 112 -14.25 -22.69 -17.03
C PHE A 112 -14.09 -21.40 -16.20
N ALA A 113 -15.20 -20.77 -15.80
CA ALA A 113 -15.17 -19.54 -15.00
C ALA A 113 -14.48 -19.75 -13.63
N MET A 114 -14.73 -20.90 -12.99
CA MET A 114 -14.06 -21.30 -11.75
C MET A 114 -12.56 -21.54 -11.98
N GLY A 115 -12.20 -22.28 -13.04
CA GLY A 115 -10.81 -22.53 -13.43
C GLY A 115 -10.06 -21.24 -13.76
N LEU A 116 -10.68 -20.32 -14.51
CA LEU A 116 -10.11 -19.02 -14.84
C LEU A 116 -9.89 -18.17 -13.59
N SER A 117 -10.84 -18.19 -12.66
CA SER A 117 -10.70 -17.47 -11.38
C SER A 117 -9.57 -18.05 -10.55
N SER A 118 -9.48 -19.38 -10.46
CA SER A 118 -8.39 -20.08 -9.76
C SER A 118 -7.03 -19.75 -10.38
N SER A 119 -6.91 -19.83 -11.71
CA SER A 119 -5.68 -19.48 -12.44
C SER A 119 -5.24 -18.04 -12.20
N LYS A 120 -6.18 -17.10 -12.19
CA LYS A 120 -5.88 -15.69 -11.87
C LYS A 120 -5.44 -15.49 -10.41
N VAL A 121 -6.06 -16.20 -9.47
CA VAL A 121 -5.65 -16.15 -8.06
C VAL A 121 -4.22 -16.69 -7.92
N THR A 122 -3.90 -17.83 -8.59
CA THR A 122 -2.54 -18.38 -8.57
C THR A 122 -1.53 -17.39 -9.18
N GLU A 123 -1.82 -16.83 -10.35
CA GLU A 123 -0.95 -15.83 -11.01
C GLU A 123 -0.68 -14.60 -10.11
N VAL A 124 -1.71 -14.13 -9.41
CA VAL A 124 -1.57 -13.03 -8.46
C VAL A 124 -0.79 -13.46 -7.22
N SER A 125 -1.05 -14.66 -6.68
CA SER A 125 -0.37 -15.17 -5.49
C SER A 125 1.12 -15.46 -5.71
N GLU A 126 1.50 -15.83 -6.92
CA GLU A 126 2.91 -16.07 -7.32
C GLU A 126 3.64 -14.76 -7.66
N SER A 127 2.94 -13.61 -7.64
CA SER A 127 3.54 -12.33 -7.99
C SER A 127 4.55 -11.88 -6.93
N PRO A 128 5.85 -11.74 -7.27
CA PRO A 128 6.89 -11.46 -6.28
C PRO A 128 6.71 -10.09 -5.61
N ASP A 129 6.10 -9.11 -6.30
CA ASP A 129 5.85 -7.78 -5.74
C ASP A 129 4.88 -7.81 -4.55
N LEU A 130 3.95 -8.80 -4.49
CA LEU A 130 3.07 -8.98 -3.33
C LEU A 130 3.84 -9.45 -2.09
N HIS A 131 4.84 -10.32 -2.26
CA HIS A 131 5.67 -10.77 -1.14
C HIS A 131 6.49 -9.61 -0.56
N ILE A 132 7.07 -8.76 -1.40
CA ILE A 132 7.73 -7.52 -0.96
C ILE A 132 6.77 -6.61 -0.20
N ILE A 133 5.52 -6.46 -0.70
CA ILE A 133 4.50 -5.64 -0.05
C ILE A 133 4.16 -6.17 1.34
N GLN A 134 4.04 -7.49 1.51
CA GLN A 134 3.79 -8.08 2.82
C GLN A 134 5.00 -7.91 3.75
N ALA A 135 6.22 -8.12 3.24
CA ALA A 135 7.43 -7.95 4.03
C ALA A 135 7.61 -6.51 4.54
N ILE A 136 7.40 -5.50 3.68
CA ILE A 136 7.53 -4.09 4.09
C ILE A 136 6.41 -3.64 5.05
N ASN A 137 5.19 -4.15 4.88
CA ASN A 137 4.10 -3.89 5.82
C ASN A 137 4.40 -4.52 7.18
N SER A 138 4.90 -5.76 7.21
CA SER A 138 5.32 -6.44 8.44
C SER A 138 6.44 -5.68 9.15
N LEU A 139 7.40 -5.13 8.40
CA LEU A 139 8.47 -4.30 8.94
C LEU A 139 7.93 -3.02 9.61
N ASP A 140 7.02 -2.30 8.94
CA ASP A 140 6.37 -1.11 9.48
C ASP A 140 5.50 -1.41 10.72
N GLU A 141 4.95 -2.63 10.83
CA GLU A 141 4.19 -3.09 12.00
C GLU A 141 5.10 -3.49 13.16
N ILE A 142 6.20 -4.20 12.89
CA ILE A 142 7.21 -4.56 13.88
C ILE A 142 7.80 -3.29 14.53
N ASP A 143 8.12 -2.27 13.74
CA ASP A 143 8.61 -1.00 14.26
C ASP A 143 7.62 -0.36 15.25
N LYS A 144 6.33 -0.43 15.01
CA LYS A 144 5.30 0.10 15.92
C LYS A 144 5.20 -0.73 17.21
N ILE A 145 5.23 -2.06 17.09
CA ILE A 145 5.15 -2.98 18.22
C ILE A 145 6.38 -2.82 19.10
N ALA A 146 7.58 -2.83 18.51
CA ALA A 146 8.85 -2.67 19.23
C ALA A 146 8.92 -1.33 19.97
N ASN A 147 8.49 -0.22 19.33
CA ASN A 147 8.40 1.09 19.98
C ASN A 147 7.41 1.10 21.16
N GLY A 148 6.23 0.47 21.00
CA GLY A 148 5.23 0.37 22.05
C GLY A 148 5.73 -0.45 23.25
N LEU A 149 6.34 -1.62 22.98
CA LEU A 149 6.93 -2.46 24.03
C LEU A 149 8.12 -1.78 24.71
N SER A 150 8.96 -1.05 23.96
CA SER A 150 10.06 -0.28 24.50
C SER A 150 9.60 0.78 25.50
N SER A 151 8.54 1.53 25.18
CA SER A 151 7.97 2.50 26.11
C SER A 151 7.49 1.82 27.39
N ARG A 152 6.83 0.67 27.27
CA ARG A 152 6.36 -0.11 28.44
C ARG A 152 7.50 -0.69 29.25
N LEU A 153 8.56 -1.19 28.59
CA LEU A 153 9.76 -1.68 29.22
C LEU A 153 10.45 -0.58 30.04
N ARG A 154 10.60 0.62 29.46
CA ARG A 154 11.22 1.78 30.13
C ARG A 154 10.41 2.25 31.33
N GLU A 155 9.09 2.31 31.23
CA GLU A 155 8.20 2.66 32.35
C GLU A 155 8.29 1.62 33.48
N TRP A 156 8.31 0.33 33.16
CA TRP A 156 8.29 -0.72 34.20
C TRP A 156 9.65 -0.92 34.85
N TYR A 157 10.74 -1.07 34.05
CA TYR A 157 12.08 -1.21 34.62
C TYR A 157 12.58 0.11 35.21
N GLY A 158 12.09 1.24 34.74
CA GLY A 158 12.35 2.56 35.28
C GLY A 158 11.88 2.76 36.73
N LEU A 159 10.95 1.97 37.25
CA LEU A 159 10.61 1.92 38.69
C LEU A 159 11.80 1.40 39.52
N HIS A 160 12.62 0.52 38.93
CA HIS A 160 13.81 -0.06 39.56
C HIS A 160 15.08 0.76 39.27
N PHE A 161 15.23 1.26 38.01
CA PHE A 161 16.42 2.02 37.62
C PHE A 161 16.00 3.23 36.72
N PRO A 162 15.47 4.31 37.32
CA PRO A 162 14.94 5.44 36.55
C PRO A 162 16.02 6.23 35.80
N GLU A 163 17.25 6.26 36.26
CA GLU A 163 18.33 7.01 35.65
C GLU A 163 18.79 6.41 34.31
N LEU A 164 18.51 5.13 34.06
CA LEU A 164 18.89 4.41 32.85
C LEU A 164 18.23 5.01 31.60
N ASP A 165 16.98 5.47 31.70
CA ASP A 165 16.22 6.03 30.60
C ASP A 165 16.88 7.31 30.02
N ASN A 166 17.51 8.12 30.86
CA ASN A 166 18.19 9.35 30.45
C ASN A 166 19.54 9.12 29.75
N ILE A 167 20.12 7.92 29.87
CA ILE A 167 21.48 7.60 29.39
C ILE A 167 21.40 6.82 28.08
N ILE A 168 20.39 5.95 27.94
CA ILE A 168 20.30 5.01 26.84
C ILE A 168 19.06 5.30 25.98
N ASP A 169 19.31 5.96 24.85
CA ASP A 169 18.28 6.22 23.84
C ASP A 169 17.97 4.96 23.02
N SER A 170 18.97 4.08 22.83
CA SER A 170 18.83 2.87 22.00
C SER A 170 17.88 1.88 22.65
N ILE A 171 16.85 1.47 21.90
CA ILE A 171 15.86 0.46 22.32
C ILE A 171 16.55 -0.87 22.62
N ASN A 172 17.45 -1.30 21.72
CA ASN A 172 18.16 -2.57 21.87
C ASN A 172 19.13 -2.56 23.05
N GLY A 173 19.90 -1.48 23.19
CA GLY A 173 20.81 -1.36 24.31
C GLY A 173 20.10 -1.34 25.66
N TYR A 174 18.95 -0.69 25.73
CA TYR A 174 18.12 -0.71 26.95
C TYR A 174 17.60 -2.13 27.25
N ALA A 175 17.10 -2.84 26.25
CA ALA A 175 16.60 -4.20 26.39
C ALA A 175 17.71 -5.18 26.81
N GLN A 176 18.92 -5.05 26.26
CA GLN A 176 20.10 -5.87 26.67
C GLN A 176 20.46 -5.68 28.13
N ILE A 177 20.44 -4.46 28.64
CA ILE A 177 20.74 -4.19 30.06
C ILE A 177 19.65 -4.80 30.96
N VAL A 178 18.38 -4.66 30.60
CA VAL A 178 17.27 -5.26 31.36
C VAL A 178 17.41 -6.79 31.42
N LEU A 179 17.82 -7.43 30.32
CA LEU A 179 18.08 -8.88 30.30
C LEU A 179 19.22 -9.31 31.22
N ALA A 180 20.23 -8.47 31.38
CA ALA A 180 21.36 -8.77 32.25
C ALA A 180 20.97 -8.83 33.75
N GLY A 181 19.86 -8.22 34.17
CA GLY A 181 19.31 -8.44 35.50
C GLY A 181 18.97 -7.18 36.30
N LYS A 182 19.11 -7.32 37.65
CA LYS A 182 18.89 -6.21 38.58
C LYS A 182 20.07 -5.22 38.52
N ARG A 183 19.80 -3.94 38.78
CA ARG A 183 20.85 -2.90 38.80
C ARG A 183 22.06 -3.25 39.71
N GLU A 184 21.83 -3.97 40.83
CA GLU A 184 22.86 -4.36 41.79
C GLU A 184 23.81 -5.44 41.21
N SER A 185 23.33 -6.26 40.28
CA SER A 185 24.11 -7.33 39.62
C SER A 185 24.83 -6.86 38.35
N LEU A 186 24.52 -5.64 37.86
CA LEU A 186 25.10 -5.11 36.64
C LEU A 186 26.54 -4.62 36.88
N THR A 187 27.51 -5.37 36.33
CA THR A 187 28.92 -5.03 36.38
C THR A 187 29.36 -4.28 35.11
N LYS A 188 30.49 -3.58 35.16
CA LYS A 188 31.08 -2.89 34.00
C LYS A 188 31.19 -3.81 32.78
N LYS A 189 31.52 -5.07 32.93
CA LYS A 189 31.64 -6.06 31.85
C LYS A 189 30.30 -6.29 31.11
N VAL A 190 29.20 -6.32 31.83
CA VAL A 190 27.85 -6.50 31.22
C VAL A 190 27.49 -5.35 30.28
N TYR A 191 27.88 -4.13 30.64
CA TYR A 191 27.66 -2.97 29.79
C TYR A 191 28.54 -2.98 28.54
N GLU A 192 29.80 -3.43 28.68
CA GLU A 192 30.73 -3.60 27.56
C GLU A 192 30.26 -4.70 26.58
N GLU A 193 29.78 -5.85 27.11
CA GLU A 193 29.19 -6.93 26.32
C GLU A 193 27.91 -6.48 25.58
N ALA A 194 27.14 -5.57 26.16
CA ALA A 194 26.00 -4.92 25.52
C ALA A 194 26.41 -3.85 24.49
N GLY A 195 27.71 -3.70 24.20
CA GLY A 195 28.23 -2.81 23.15
C GLY A 195 28.33 -1.34 23.55
N PHE A 196 28.33 -1.01 24.84
CA PHE A 196 28.52 0.36 25.29
C PHE A 196 30.00 0.71 25.42
N PRO A 197 30.40 1.93 25.04
CA PRO A 197 31.74 2.44 25.27
C PRO A 197 32.09 2.44 26.78
N GLU A 198 33.36 2.19 27.13
CA GLU A 198 33.85 2.11 28.51
C GLU A 198 33.41 3.30 29.37
N SER A 199 33.50 4.51 28.85
CA SER A 199 33.04 5.74 29.52
C SER A 199 31.57 5.74 29.90
N LYS A 200 30.70 5.18 29.03
CA LYS A 200 29.27 5.01 29.34
C LYS A 200 29.04 3.89 30.35
N ALA A 201 29.74 2.78 30.21
CA ALA A 201 29.68 1.66 31.17
C ALA A 201 30.02 2.10 32.60
N GLU A 202 31.08 2.90 32.77
CA GLU A 202 31.44 3.49 34.05
C GLU A 202 30.37 4.43 34.61
N MET A 203 29.82 5.30 33.76
CA MET A 203 28.77 6.23 34.16
C MET A 203 27.50 5.48 34.60
N ILE A 204 27.08 4.45 33.88
CA ILE A 204 25.89 3.65 34.22
C ILE A 204 26.12 2.90 35.52
N SER A 205 27.33 2.30 35.74
CA SER A 205 27.69 1.60 36.98
C SER A 205 27.69 2.54 38.21
N LEU A 206 28.22 3.76 38.04
CA LEU A 206 28.17 4.77 39.10
C LEU A 206 26.73 5.18 39.44
N LEU A 207 25.87 5.34 38.43
CA LEU A 207 24.48 5.69 38.65
C LEU A 207 23.67 4.54 39.22
N ALA A 208 23.95 3.30 38.84
CA ALA A 208 23.33 2.12 39.43
C ALA A 208 23.57 2.05 40.96
N SER A 209 24.81 2.38 41.43
CA SER A 209 25.12 2.40 42.84
C SER A 209 24.48 3.53 43.64
N LYS A 210 24.03 4.61 42.96
CA LYS A 210 23.40 5.80 43.56
C LYS A 210 21.94 5.96 43.19
N SER A 211 21.38 4.94 42.55
CA SER A 211 20.01 5.00 42.04
C SER A 211 18.97 5.17 43.16
N ARG A 212 17.93 5.97 42.85
CA ARG A 212 16.76 6.20 43.72
C ARG A 212 15.59 5.28 43.43
N GLY A 213 15.74 4.34 42.47
CA GLY A 213 14.68 3.38 42.13
C GLY A 213 14.41 2.38 43.26
N GLY A 214 13.20 1.83 43.28
CA GLY A 214 12.81 0.78 44.25
C GLY A 214 13.41 -0.59 43.90
N ASP A 215 13.32 -1.53 44.82
CA ASP A 215 13.69 -2.91 44.56
C ASP A 215 12.65 -3.61 43.71
N ILE A 216 13.10 -4.45 42.78
CA ILE A 216 12.25 -5.26 41.92
C ILE A 216 12.24 -6.72 42.40
N SER A 217 11.08 -7.32 42.54
CA SER A 217 10.95 -8.75 42.84
C SER A 217 11.40 -9.61 41.66
N ASP A 218 11.89 -10.82 41.92
CA ASP A 218 12.36 -11.75 40.87
C ASP A 218 11.24 -12.12 39.90
N VAL A 219 9.99 -12.21 40.37
CA VAL A 219 8.82 -12.46 39.54
C VAL A 219 8.59 -11.30 38.55
N ASN A 220 8.60 -10.06 39.04
CA ASN A 220 8.43 -8.89 38.18
C ASN A 220 9.61 -8.74 37.20
N LEU A 221 10.82 -8.99 37.66
CA LEU A 221 12.02 -8.95 36.82
C LEU A 221 11.91 -9.96 35.66
N SER A 222 11.49 -11.19 35.94
CA SER A 222 11.36 -12.22 34.89
C SER A 222 10.35 -11.84 33.80
N ILE A 223 9.26 -11.16 34.18
CA ILE A 223 8.26 -10.65 33.22
C ILE A 223 8.88 -9.52 32.37
N VAL A 224 9.55 -8.57 33.01
CA VAL A 224 10.20 -7.45 32.34
C VAL A 224 11.30 -7.93 31.39
N GLN A 225 12.08 -8.94 31.80
CA GLN A 225 13.09 -9.60 30.97
C GLN A 225 12.44 -10.32 29.77
N SER A 226 11.27 -10.93 29.95
CA SER A 226 10.54 -11.52 28.83
C SER A 226 10.12 -10.47 27.77
N ILE A 227 9.70 -9.28 28.21
CA ILE A 227 9.43 -8.16 27.30
C ILE A 227 10.71 -7.70 26.59
N ALA A 228 11.81 -7.56 27.32
CA ALA A 228 13.11 -7.17 26.76
C ALA A 228 13.59 -8.17 25.69
N LYS A 229 13.45 -9.47 25.95
CA LYS A 229 13.77 -10.53 25.01
C LYS A 229 12.94 -10.41 23.72
N GLN A 230 11.62 -10.21 23.83
CA GLN A 230 10.78 -10.03 22.67
C GLN A 230 11.16 -8.80 21.81
N ILE A 231 11.60 -7.72 22.44
CA ILE A 231 12.09 -6.54 21.71
C ILE A 231 13.33 -6.88 20.88
N LEU A 232 14.27 -7.66 21.43
CA LEU A 232 15.46 -8.11 20.69
C LEU A 232 15.10 -9.10 19.58
N ASP A 233 14.20 -10.04 19.83
CA ASP A 233 13.68 -10.96 18.80
C ASP A 233 13.03 -10.19 17.64
N PHE A 234 12.26 -9.14 17.93
CA PHE A 234 11.70 -8.25 16.89
C PHE A 234 12.77 -7.47 16.14
N HIS A 235 13.83 -7.05 16.80
CA HIS A 235 14.93 -6.38 16.12
C HIS A 235 15.67 -7.30 15.15
N ASP A 236 15.90 -8.55 15.53
CA ASP A 236 16.51 -9.55 14.65
C ASP A 236 15.59 -9.91 13.47
N LEU A 237 14.29 -10.03 13.72
CA LEU A 237 13.31 -10.25 12.67
C LEU A 237 13.25 -9.05 11.72
N ARG A 238 13.29 -7.83 12.25
CA ARG A 238 13.34 -6.59 11.47
C ARG A 238 14.53 -6.59 10.51
N LYS A 239 15.72 -6.95 10.99
CA LYS A 239 16.93 -7.05 10.16
C LYS A 239 16.76 -8.08 9.03
N LYS A 240 16.27 -9.27 9.35
CA LYS A 240 15.99 -10.31 8.33
C LYS A 240 15.01 -9.83 7.26
N LEU A 241 13.97 -9.08 7.65
CA LEU A 241 13.01 -8.51 6.70
C LEU A 241 13.62 -7.40 5.85
N GLU A 242 14.51 -6.57 6.41
CA GLU A 242 15.23 -5.54 5.66
C GLU A 242 16.13 -6.19 4.60
N ASP A 243 16.93 -7.18 4.99
CA ASP A 243 17.82 -7.92 4.08
C ASP A 243 17.02 -8.63 2.97
N HIS A 244 15.87 -9.24 3.33
CA HIS A 244 14.98 -9.88 2.36
C HIS A 244 14.38 -8.87 1.38
N VAL A 245 13.84 -7.74 1.87
CA VAL A 245 13.28 -6.70 1.01
C VAL A 245 14.34 -6.11 0.08
N GLU A 246 15.57 -5.93 0.55
CA GLU A 246 16.68 -5.43 -0.26
C GLU A 246 17.00 -6.40 -1.42
N SER A 247 17.17 -7.68 -1.13
CA SER A 247 17.46 -8.72 -2.11
C SER A 247 16.34 -8.87 -3.16
N GLU A 248 15.09 -8.91 -2.72
CA GLU A 248 13.95 -9.05 -3.63
C GLU A 248 13.76 -7.81 -4.51
N MET A 249 13.93 -6.62 -3.94
CA MET A 249 13.83 -5.37 -4.70
C MET A 249 14.94 -5.22 -5.74
N GLU A 250 16.14 -5.71 -5.49
CA GLU A 250 17.22 -5.74 -6.47
C GLU A 250 16.92 -6.70 -7.62
N THR A 251 16.19 -7.78 -7.36
CA THR A 251 15.80 -8.77 -8.37
C THR A 251 14.65 -8.27 -9.24
N ILE A 252 13.59 -7.71 -8.61
CA ILE A 252 12.33 -7.40 -9.29
C ILE A 252 12.32 -5.98 -9.87
N ALA A 253 12.94 -5.03 -9.19
CA ALA A 253 12.91 -3.62 -9.53
C ALA A 253 14.29 -2.94 -9.36
N PRO A 254 15.33 -3.41 -10.08
CA PRO A 254 16.71 -2.92 -9.91
C PRO A 254 16.86 -1.44 -10.26
N ASN A 255 16.18 -0.95 -11.29
CA ASN A 255 16.22 0.46 -11.66
C ASN A 255 15.52 1.35 -10.62
N LEU A 256 14.39 0.90 -10.10
CA LEU A 256 13.66 1.61 -9.05
C LEU A 256 14.49 1.65 -7.77
N SER A 257 15.12 0.55 -7.40
CA SER A 257 16.02 0.44 -6.23
C SER A 257 17.26 1.35 -6.37
N ALA A 258 17.82 1.45 -7.56
CA ALA A 258 18.94 2.35 -7.83
C ALA A 258 18.57 3.84 -7.66
N ILE A 259 17.32 4.21 -7.94
CA ILE A 259 16.84 5.61 -7.83
C ILE A 259 16.35 5.94 -6.43
N LEU A 260 15.62 5.03 -5.76
CA LEU A 260 14.94 5.30 -4.49
C LEU A 260 15.62 4.69 -3.26
N GLY A 261 16.50 3.71 -3.48
CA GLY A 261 16.90 2.74 -2.45
C GLY A 261 15.80 1.69 -2.23
N ALA A 262 16.18 0.47 -1.84
CA ALA A 262 15.27 -0.66 -1.70
C ALA A 262 14.12 -0.37 -0.71
N ALA A 263 14.44 0.14 0.48
CA ALA A 263 13.44 0.38 1.52
C ALA A 263 12.39 1.44 1.13
N VAL A 264 12.79 2.57 0.53
CA VAL A 264 11.85 3.61 0.08
C VAL A 264 11.07 3.12 -1.14
N GLY A 265 11.74 2.42 -2.07
CA GLY A 265 11.13 1.80 -3.24
C GLY A 265 10.04 0.80 -2.84
N ALA A 266 10.32 -0.10 -1.91
CA ALA A 266 9.37 -1.09 -1.39
C ALA A 266 8.16 -0.43 -0.68
N ARG A 267 8.37 0.64 0.11
CA ARG A 267 7.25 1.38 0.73
C ARG A 267 6.36 2.05 -0.30
N ILE A 268 6.94 2.62 -1.36
CA ILE A 268 6.17 3.22 -2.46
C ILE A 268 5.44 2.13 -3.24
N LEU A 269 6.07 0.99 -3.51
CA LEU A 269 5.47 -0.18 -4.11
C LEU A 269 4.29 -0.70 -3.28
N GLY A 270 4.44 -0.80 -1.96
CA GLY A 270 3.39 -1.18 -1.02
C GLY A 270 2.17 -0.26 -1.08
N ARG A 271 2.38 1.04 -1.27
CA ARG A 271 1.27 2.00 -1.44
C ARG A 271 0.65 1.96 -2.83
N ALA A 272 1.42 1.63 -3.85
CA ALA A 272 0.92 1.47 -5.22
C ALA A 272 0.10 0.18 -5.39
N GLY A 273 0.48 -0.89 -4.69
CA GLY A 273 -0.15 -2.21 -4.70
C GLY A 273 0.42 -3.19 -5.73
N SER A 274 1.13 -2.73 -6.75
CA SER A 274 1.92 -3.57 -7.68
C SER A 274 2.91 -2.73 -8.47
N LEU A 275 3.96 -3.37 -9.00
CA LEU A 275 4.98 -2.70 -9.82
C LEU A 275 4.38 -2.18 -11.15
N LYS A 276 3.49 -2.96 -11.78
CA LYS A 276 2.76 -2.54 -12.98
C LYS A 276 1.91 -1.29 -12.74
N LYS A 277 1.22 -1.24 -11.60
CA LYS A 277 0.41 -0.08 -11.23
C LYS A 277 1.29 1.13 -10.92
N LEU A 278 2.42 0.94 -10.26
CA LEU A 278 3.41 2.00 -10.01
C LEU A 278 3.94 2.59 -11.33
N ALA A 279 4.29 1.75 -12.31
CA ALA A 279 4.76 2.18 -13.63
C ALA A 279 3.70 2.99 -14.42
N SER A 280 2.41 2.74 -14.18
CA SER A 280 1.30 3.48 -14.81
C SER A 280 0.99 4.82 -14.12
N MET A 281 1.44 5.02 -12.87
CA MET A 281 1.15 6.24 -12.11
C MET A 281 1.91 7.46 -12.66
N PRO A 282 1.30 8.66 -12.63
CA PRO A 282 2.03 9.90 -12.93
C PRO A 282 3.02 10.25 -11.80
N ALA A 283 4.13 10.90 -12.17
CA ALA A 283 5.16 11.31 -11.22
C ALA A 283 4.64 12.22 -10.08
N SER A 284 3.61 13.02 -10.35
CA SER A 284 2.95 13.84 -9.34
C SER A 284 2.29 13.02 -8.23
N THR A 285 1.74 11.87 -8.55
CA THR A 285 1.17 10.93 -7.57
C THR A 285 2.27 10.30 -6.72
N ILE A 286 3.35 9.82 -7.36
CA ILE A 286 4.51 9.25 -6.64
C ILE A 286 5.14 10.29 -5.72
N GLN A 287 5.19 11.57 -6.13
CA GLN A 287 5.74 12.66 -5.31
C GLN A 287 5.03 12.78 -3.95
N VAL A 288 3.71 12.59 -3.91
CA VAL A 288 2.88 12.84 -2.71
C VAL A 288 2.34 11.58 -2.06
N ILE A 289 2.67 10.40 -2.59
CA ILE A 289 2.26 9.11 -2.02
C ILE A 289 2.69 9.01 -0.56
N GLY A 290 1.78 8.54 0.32
CA GLY A 290 1.96 8.54 1.77
C GLY A 290 1.58 9.87 2.47
N ALA A 291 1.22 10.92 1.71
CA ALA A 291 0.73 12.19 2.25
C ALA A 291 -0.73 12.47 1.83
N GLU A 292 -1.51 11.43 1.53
CA GLU A 292 -2.88 11.51 1.02
C GLU A 292 -3.79 12.32 1.96
N LYS A 293 -3.70 12.06 3.27
CA LYS A 293 -4.50 12.80 4.28
C LYS A 293 -4.22 14.30 4.26
N ALA A 294 -2.94 14.69 4.07
CA ALA A 294 -2.55 16.09 3.98
C ALA A 294 -3.02 16.70 2.66
N LEU A 295 -2.94 15.96 1.56
CA LEU A 295 -3.43 16.38 0.25
C LEU A 295 -4.96 16.62 0.28
N PHE A 296 -5.74 15.67 0.78
CA PHE A 296 -7.19 15.84 0.92
C PHE A 296 -7.56 16.97 1.87
N ARG A 297 -6.80 17.18 2.93
CA ARG A 297 -7.00 18.36 3.81
C ARG A 297 -6.77 19.65 3.04
N SER A 298 -5.70 19.74 2.24
CA SER A 298 -5.41 20.96 1.46
C SER A 298 -6.52 21.26 0.45
N LEU A 299 -7.08 20.23 -0.20
CA LEU A 299 -8.20 20.39 -1.13
C LEU A 299 -9.49 20.87 -0.44
N LYS A 300 -9.74 20.44 0.80
CA LYS A 300 -10.94 20.85 1.56
C LYS A 300 -10.83 22.22 2.21
N THR A 301 -9.64 22.59 2.67
CA THR A 301 -9.44 23.78 3.51
C THR A 301 -8.68 24.90 2.81
N GLY A 302 -8.21 24.70 1.57
CA GLY A 302 -7.34 25.66 0.89
C GLY A 302 -5.93 25.76 1.49
N ALA A 303 -5.56 24.89 2.44
CA ALA A 303 -4.22 24.84 3.01
C ALA A 303 -3.18 24.49 1.93
N GLN A 304 -1.91 24.80 2.18
CA GLN A 304 -0.85 24.44 1.24
C GLN A 304 -0.75 22.94 1.04
N PRO A 305 -0.68 22.44 -0.21
CA PRO A 305 -0.55 21.02 -0.49
C PRO A 305 0.81 20.48 -0.03
N PRO A 306 0.89 19.18 0.30
CA PRO A 306 2.15 18.54 0.68
C PRO A 306 3.16 18.62 -0.47
N LYS A 307 4.42 18.97 -0.16
CA LYS A 307 5.50 19.06 -1.16
C LYS A 307 6.11 17.69 -1.48
N HIS A 308 5.99 16.75 -0.58
CA HIS A 308 6.50 15.37 -0.66
C HIS A 308 5.71 14.47 0.30
N GLY A 309 5.72 13.15 0.03
CA GLY A 309 5.19 12.11 0.90
C GLY A 309 6.31 11.20 1.42
N LEU A 310 6.23 9.89 1.16
CA LEU A 310 7.25 8.89 1.53
C LEU A 310 8.64 9.23 0.96
N LEU A 311 8.72 9.94 -0.16
CA LEU A 311 9.99 10.43 -0.71
C LEU A 311 10.79 11.30 0.25
N PHE A 312 10.21 11.78 1.35
CA PHE A 312 10.97 12.47 2.39
C PHE A 312 12.01 11.58 3.07
N GLN A 313 11.80 10.27 3.11
CA GLN A 313 12.73 9.30 3.66
C GLN A 313 13.98 9.11 2.77
N HIS A 314 13.92 9.52 1.50
CA HIS A 314 15.07 9.45 0.61
C HIS A 314 16.18 10.41 1.06
N ALA A 315 17.44 9.93 1.11
CA ALA A 315 18.59 10.68 1.65
C ALA A 315 18.75 12.07 1.02
N MET A 316 18.63 12.18 -0.31
CA MET A 316 18.77 13.48 -1.02
C MET A 316 17.66 14.47 -0.67
N VAL A 317 16.45 14.02 -0.32
CA VAL A 317 15.35 14.93 0.08
C VAL A 317 15.49 15.32 1.54
N HIS A 318 15.84 14.35 2.38
CA HIS A 318 15.99 14.58 3.82
C HIS A 318 17.13 15.56 4.13
N ALA A 319 18.29 15.37 3.50
CA ALA A 319 19.47 16.21 3.68
C ALA A 319 19.30 17.63 3.10
N ALA A 320 18.39 17.82 2.12
CA ALA A 320 18.21 19.09 1.46
C ALA A 320 17.54 20.15 2.35
N PRO A 321 17.85 21.44 2.14
CA PRO A 321 17.16 22.56 2.78
C PRO A 321 15.64 22.53 2.49
N ARG A 322 14.84 22.99 3.45
CA ARG A 322 13.36 22.91 3.40
C ARG A 322 12.75 23.47 2.09
N TRP A 323 13.33 24.52 1.54
CA TRP A 323 12.86 25.18 0.31
C TRP A 323 13.21 24.39 -0.97
N GLN A 324 14.24 23.52 -0.93
CA GLN A 324 14.63 22.68 -2.06
C GLN A 324 13.91 21.31 -2.07
N ARG A 325 13.49 20.79 -0.92
CA ARG A 325 12.93 19.44 -0.75
C ARG A 325 11.84 19.08 -1.77
N GLY A 326 10.88 19.96 -1.97
CA GLY A 326 9.79 19.73 -2.92
C GLY A 326 10.23 19.69 -4.39
N LYS A 327 11.30 20.43 -4.74
CA LYS A 327 11.86 20.45 -6.09
C LYS A 327 12.67 19.17 -6.37
N ILE A 328 13.46 18.74 -5.37
CA ILE A 328 14.25 17.49 -5.44
C ILE A 328 13.29 16.29 -5.44
N ALA A 329 12.28 16.24 -4.57
CA ALA A 329 11.28 15.17 -4.56
C ALA A 329 10.58 15.02 -5.92
N ARG A 330 10.27 16.13 -6.61
CA ARG A 330 9.71 16.10 -7.97
C ARG A 330 10.69 15.50 -8.99
N ALA A 331 11.96 15.84 -8.90
CA ALA A 331 12.98 15.28 -9.80
C ALA A 331 13.15 13.76 -9.57
N ILE A 332 13.19 13.33 -8.32
CA ILE A 332 13.26 11.92 -7.94
C ILE A 332 12.01 11.17 -8.42
N ALA A 333 10.80 11.69 -8.15
CA ALA A 333 9.54 11.08 -8.59
C ALA A 333 9.49 10.90 -10.11
N ALA A 334 9.94 11.89 -10.89
CA ALA A 334 9.99 11.79 -12.34
C ALA A 334 10.94 10.67 -12.83
N LYS A 335 12.08 10.48 -12.16
CA LYS A 335 13.01 9.39 -12.49
C LYS A 335 12.50 8.04 -11.99
N ALA A 336 11.86 7.98 -10.84
CA ALA A 336 11.27 6.77 -10.29
C ALA A 336 10.17 6.18 -11.21
N VAL A 337 9.32 7.03 -11.83
CA VAL A 337 8.34 6.56 -12.84
C VAL A 337 9.05 5.91 -14.04
N ILE A 338 10.11 6.54 -14.53
CA ILE A 338 10.86 6.01 -15.68
C ILE A 338 11.53 4.69 -15.28
N ALA A 339 12.15 4.64 -14.10
CA ALA A 339 12.76 3.43 -13.55
C ALA A 339 11.75 2.28 -13.42
N ALA A 340 10.58 2.52 -12.81
CA ALA A 340 9.52 1.52 -12.69
C ALA A 340 9.01 1.02 -14.06
N ARG A 341 8.94 1.90 -15.07
CA ARG A 341 8.58 1.48 -16.43
C ARG A 341 9.66 0.62 -17.09
N VAL A 342 10.93 0.94 -16.86
CA VAL A 342 12.04 0.11 -17.35
C VAL A 342 12.02 -1.26 -16.67
N ASP A 343 11.74 -1.33 -15.36
CA ASP A 343 11.65 -2.59 -14.63
C ASP A 343 10.47 -3.46 -15.09
N VAL A 344 9.35 -2.86 -15.56
CA VAL A 344 8.16 -3.63 -16.01
C VAL A 344 8.21 -3.98 -17.49
N TYR A 345 8.70 -3.08 -18.35
CA TYR A 345 8.55 -3.17 -19.80
C TYR A 345 9.86 -3.16 -20.56
N GLY A 346 10.97 -2.84 -19.90
CA GLY A 346 12.29 -2.77 -20.50
C GLY A 346 13.13 -3.99 -20.17
N GLU A 347 14.35 -4.00 -20.69
CA GLU A 347 15.36 -5.02 -20.41
C GLU A 347 16.60 -4.38 -19.77
N GLY A 348 17.02 -4.92 -18.62
CA GLY A 348 18.28 -4.58 -17.97
C GLY A 348 18.29 -3.28 -17.16
N ILE A 349 19.48 -2.95 -16.65
CA ILE A 349 19.71 -1.81 -15.74
C ILE A 349 20.10 -0.56 -16.53
N ASN A 350 19.36 0.53 -16.34
CA ASN A 350 19.66 1.82 -16.98
C ASN A 350 20.50 2.72 -16.07
N LYS A 351 21.83 2.60 -16.17
CA LYS A 351 22.81 3.38 -15.39
C LYS A 351 22.68 4.89 -15.57
N THR A 352 22.24 5.36 -16.74
CA THR A 352 22.13 6.80 -17.04
C THR A 352 21.02 7.52 -16.26
N LEU A 353 20.05 6.79 -15.68
CA LEU A 353 18.96 7.39 -14.92
C LEU A 353 19.47 8.03 -13.63
N LEU A 354 20.36 7.34 -12.91
CA LEU A 354 20.95 7.83 -11.67
C LEU A 354 21.86 9.04 -11.93
N GLU A 355 22.69 8.97 -12.96
CA GLU A 355 23.55 10.08 -13.34
C GLU A 355 22.76 11.35 -13.67
N LYS A 356 21.71 11.21 -14.51
CA LYS A 356 20.81 12.32 -14.87
C LYS A 356 20.04 12.85 -13.65
N LEU A 357 19.73 12.00 -12.66
CA LEU A 357 19.14 12.43 -11.41
C LEU A 357 20.13 13.28 -10.61
N ASN A 358 21.37 12.81 -10.43
CA ASN A 358 22.41 13.51 -9.68
C ASN A 358 22.73 14.89 -10.30
N VAL A 359 22.86 14.95 -11.63
CA VAL A 359 23.04 16.24 -12.34
C VAL A 359 21.88 17.18 -12.04
N ARG A 360 20.63 16.67 -12.12
CA ARG A 360 19.45 17.50 -11.88
C ARG A 360 19.34 17.98 -10.44
N VAL A 361 19.68 17.15 -9.45
CA VAL A 361 19.70 17.54 -8.03
C VAL A 361 20.75 18.62 -7.80
N ASN A 362 21.93 18.49 -8.37
CA ASN A 362 22.99 19.49 -8.28
C ASN A 362 22.59 20.83 -8.92
N GLU A 363 21.91 20.80 -10.08
CA GLU A 363 21.34 22.01 -10.70
C GLU A 363 20.32 22.71 -9.77
N ILE A 364 19.43 21.92 -9.13
CA ILE A 364 18.43 22.44 -8.19
C ILE A 364 19.13 23.08 -6.99
N SER A 365 20.15 22.42 -6.42
CA SER A 365 20.91 22.92 -5.27
C SER A 365 21.60 24.25 -5.58
N LYS A 366 22.22 24.37 -6.75
CA LYS A 366 22.89 25.61 -7.21
C LYS A 366 21.88 26.72 -7.51
N LYS A 367 20.79 26.39 -8.25
CA LYS A 367 19.78 27.37 -8.67
C LYS A 367 18.96 27.97 -7.52
N TYR A 368 18.77 27.19 -6.46
CA TYR A 368 17.95 27.56 -5.30
C TYR A 368 18.76 27.55 -4.01
N GLU A 369 19.97 28.07 -4.06
CA GLU A 369 20.87 28.15 -2.90
C GLU A 369 20.21 28.94 -1.76
N ASN A 370 19.57 30.05 -2.08
CA ASN A 370 18.85 30.89 -1.13
C ASN A 370 17.33 30.67 -1.20
N PRO A 371 16.62 30.77 -0.05
CA PRO A 371 15.18 30.68 -0.03
C PRO A 371 14.54 31.86 -0.79
N THR A 372 13.46 31.61 -1.52
CA THR A 372 12.68 32.68 -2.15
C THR A 372 11.90 33.48 -1.11
N GLU A 373 11.62 34.77 -1.35
CA GLU A 373 10.88 35.66 -0.42
C GLU A 373 9.54 35.10 0.06
N ARG A 374 8.86 34.25 -0.79
CA ARG A 374 7.62 33.55 -0.41
C ARG A 374 7.87 32.45 0.63
N GLU A 375 9.06 31.88 0.70
CA GLU A 375 9.41 30.77 1.60
C GLU A 375 9.98 31.28 2.93
N THR A 376 10.44 32.54 2.98
CA THR A 376 10.89 33.24 4.20
C THR A 376 9.73 33.82 5.01
N ARG A 377 8.59 34.11 4.39
CA ARG A 377 7.40 34.52 5.12
C ARG A 377 6.92 33.37 5.98
N LYS A 378 7.05 33.50 7.32
CA LYS A 378 6.34 32.64 8.26
C LYS A 378 4.86 32.64 7.85
N PRO A 379 4.17 31.48 7.86
CA PRO A 379 2.72 31.49 7.68
C PRO A 379 2.17 32.44 8.75
N GLU A 380 1.64 33.56 8.35
CA GLU A 380 0.77 34.34 9.20
C GLU A 380 -0.32 33.38 9.64
N LEU A 381 -0.30 33.02 10.92
CA LEU A 381 -1.44 32.37 11.55
C LEU A 381 -2.64 33.23 11.13
N PHE A 382 -3.54 32.64 10.35
CA PHE A 382 -4.85 33.24 10.07
C PHE A 382 -5.47 33.56 11.43
N ARG A 383 -5.24 34.78 11.91
CA ARG A 383 -6.08 35.42 12.90
C ARG A 383 -7.44 35.49 12.20
N ARG A 384 -8.32 34.56 12.56
CA ARG A 384 -9.74 34.78 12.33
C ARG A 384 -10.05 36.11 12.98
N GLU A 385 -10.25 37.12 12.19
CA GLU A 385 -11.08 38.27 12.56
C GLU A 385 -12.47 37.68 12.79
N GLY A 386 -12.66 37.21 14.00
CA GLY A 386 -13.93 36.76 14.51
C GLY A 386 -14.71 38.03 14.84
N GLY A 387 -15.87 38.13 14.21
CA GLY A 387 -16.81 39.20 14.44
C GLY A 387 -17.03 39.51 15.92
N GLU A 388 -17.09 40.75 16.19
CA GLU A 388 -17.57 41.34 17.43
C GLU A 388 -18.91 40.70 17.84
N SER A 389 -18.90 39.86 18.87
CA SER A 389 -20.09 39.56 19.63
C SER A 389 -20.00 40.22 21.00
N ARG A 390 -20.91 41.15 21.19
CA ARG A 390 -21.23 41.93 22.37
C ARG A 390 -20.97 41.17 23.67
N ARG A 391 -20.04 41.73 24.48
CA ARG A 391 -19.95 41.38 25.90
C ARG A 391 -21.00 42.25 26.63
N SER A 392 -22.00 41.56 27.17
CA SER A 392 -22.79 42.13 28.27
C SER A 392 -22.09 41.78 29.60
N SER A 393 -22.04 42.79 30.39
CA SER A 393 -21.50 42.95 31.74
C SER A 393 -21.97 41.92 32.75
N GLY A 394 -21.11 41.63 33.73
CA GLY A 394 -21.51 41.46 35.10
C GLY A 394 -21.04 40.19 35.78
N GLY A 395 -20.27 40.32 36.86
CA GLY A 395 -20.16 39.30 37.88
C GLY A 395 -18.74 38.99 38.37
N ASP A 396 -18.23 39.90 39.14
CA ASP A 396 -17.15 39.75 40.13
C ASP A 396 -17.54 38.69 41.19
N PHE A 397 -16.74 37.60 41.36
CA PHE A 397 -16.78 36.84 42.63
C PHE A 397 -15.38 36.33 43.01
N ARG A 398 -15.03 36.79 44.18
CA ARG A 398 -13.82 36.60 44.98
C ARG A 398 -13.50 35.17 45.33
N ARG A 399 -12.16 34.89 45.47
CA ARG A 399 -11.51 33.85 46.28
C ARG A 399 -12.27 33.46 47.53
N ARG A 400 -12.31 32.18 47.83
CA ARG A 400 -12.17 31.64 49.17
C ARG A 400 -11.46 30.27 49.15
N GLU A 401 -10.45 30.21 49.99
CA GLU A 401 -9.69 29.06 50.44
C GLU A 401 -10.49 28.19 51.41
N ASP A 402 -9.98 26.96 51.59
CA ASP A 402 -10.11 26.04 52.74
C ASP A 402 -11.40 25.27 52.93
N ARG A 403 -11.28 23.92 52.84
CA ARG A 403 -11.35 22.91 53.89
C ARG A 403 -11.64 21.50 53.38
N GLU A 404 -10.72 20.59 53.67
CA GLU A 404 -11.01 19.18 53.91
C GLU A 404 -11.66 18.97 55.30
N PRO A 405 -12.02 17.74 55.71
CA PRO A 405 -12.36 16.47 55.08
C PRO A 405 -13.64 15.79 55.61
N ARG A 406 -14.03 14.63 55.09
CA ARG A 406 -14.50 13.42 55.78
C ARG A 406 -15.53 12.59 55.02
N ARG A 407 -15.12 11.36 54.75
CA ARG A 407 -15.69 10.04 55.03
C ARG A 407 -17.12 9.68 54.60
N GLU A 408 -17.09 8.50 54.01
CA GLU A 408 -17.88 7.27 54.18
C GLU A 408 -18.93 6.95 53.12
N GLY A 409 -18.66 5.78 52.48
CA GLY A 409 -19.63 4.67 52.45
C GLY A 409 -20.63 4.64 51.30
N GLY A 410 -20.59 3.57 50.53
CA GLY A 410 -21.84 3.05 50.01
C GLY A 410 -21.91 2.75 48.52
N GLU A 411 -21.66 1.47 48.22
CA GLU A 411 -22.38 0.62 47.25
C GLU A 411 -22.53 0.99 45.80
N SER A 412 -21.82 0.14 45.05
CA SER A 412 -22.17 -0.43 43.75
C SER A 412 -23.65 -0.33 43.32
N ARG A 413 -23.86 0.00 42.07
CA ARG A 413 -24.65 -0.76 41.07
C ARG A 413 -25.03 0.08 39.84
N ARG A 414 -24.78 -0.51 38.65
CA ARG A 414 -25.47 -0.30 37.35
C ARG A 414 -25.34 1.07 36.67
N ARG A 415 -24.55 1.09 35.64
CA ARG A 415 -24.86 1.78 34.35
C ARG A 415 -24.10 1.14 33.18
N GLU A 416 -24.54 -0.01 32.74
CA GLU A 416 -24.48 -0.41 31.35
C GLU A 416 -25.82 -0.11 30.71
N SER A 417 -25.79 0.43 29.50
CA SER A 417 -26.93 0.63 28.60
C SER A 417 -27.31 2.09 28.29
N THR A 418 -26.49 2.83 27.56
CA THR A 418 -26.98 4.00 26.79
C THR A 418 -26.26 4.28 25.47
N ASP A 419 -25.24 3.48 25.07
CA ASP A 419 -24.51 3.76 23.84
C ASP A 419 -25.08 3.12 22.55
N SER A 420 -25.93 2.09 22.69
CA SER A 420 -26.51 1.43 21.51
C SER A 420 -27.73 2.16 20.89
N ARG A 421 -28.23 3.22 21.51
CA ARG A 421 -29.39 4.00 20.99
C ARG A 421 -28.98 5.20 20.11
N ARG A 422 -27.75 5.66 20.15
CA ARG A 422 -27.28 6.80 19.31
C ARG A 422 -26.85 6.39 17.91
N GLU A 423 -26.34 5.18 17.70
CA GLU A 423 -25.95 4.71 16.36
C GLU A 423 -27.15 4.38 15.48
N ASN A 424 -28.26 3.90 16.04
CA ASN A 424 -29.45 3.53 15.28
C ASN A 424 -30.29 4.74 14.79
N LYS A 425 -30.10 5.93 15.37
CA LYS A 425 -30.79 7.15 14.91
C LYS A 425 -30.12 7.76 13.67
N ASN A 426 -28.79 7.68 13.58
CA ASN A 426 -28.03 8.17 12.43
C ASN A 426 -28.16 7.28 11.19
N TYR A 427 -28.53 6.01 11.34
CA TYR A 427 -28.76 5.09 10.22
C TYR A 427 -30.14 5.30 9.58
N ARG A 428 -31.18 5.62 10.36
CA ARG A 428 -32.53 5.92 9.85
C ARG A 428 -32.60 7.26 9.12
N GLU A 429 -31.92 8.31 9.58
CA GLU A 429 -31.92 9.62 8.90
C GLU A 429 -31.15 9.59 7.55
N ARG A 430 -30.19 8.67 7.35
CA ARG A 430 -29.46 8.51 6.07
C ARG A 430 -30.26 7.71 5.02
N THR A 431 -31.15 6.83 5.41
CA THR A 431 -32.03 6.08 4.49
C THR A 431 -33.20 6.93 4.02
N ASP A 432 -33.78 7.78 4.87
CA ASP A 432 -34.90 8.66 4.50
C ASP A 432 -34.46 9.81 3.57
N SER A 433 -33.22 10.29 3.66
CA SER A 433 -32.69 11.32 2.76
C SER A 433 -32.39 10.79 1.35
N LYS A 434 -32.07 9.49 1.19
CA LYS A 434 -31.90 8.84 -0.12
C LYS A 434 -33.22 8.53 -0.80
N ALA A 435 -34.25 8.13 -0.06
CA ALA A 435 -35.60 7.86 -0.58
C ALA A 435 -36.28 9.15 -1.10
N ASN A 436 -36.03 10.29 -0.46
CA ASN A 436 -36.61 11.58 -0.86
C ASN A 436 -35.91 12.21 -2.08
N LYS A 437 -34.62 11.90 -2.33
CA LYS A 437 -33.91 12.32 -3.56
C LYS A 437 -34.38 11.55 -4.80
N ASN A 438 -34.70 10.26 -4.66
CA ASN A 438 -35.18 9.46 -5.77
C ASN A 438 -36.65 9.84 -6.16
N LYS A 439 -37.49 10.22 -5.21
CA LYS A 439 -38.86 10.72 -5.51
C LYS A 439 -38.88 12.08 -6.22
N LYS A 440 -37.86 12.92 -6.07
CA LYS A 440 -37.72 14.19 -6.78
C LYS A 440 -37.18 14.00 -8.21
N ARG A 441 -36.37 12.97 -8.47
CA ARG A 441 -35.83 12.69 -9.83
C ARG A 441 -36.91 12.10 -10.77
N THR A 442 -37.77 11.21 -10.29
CA THR A 442 -38.90 10.63 -11.09
C THR A 442 -40.03 11.59 -11.35
N LYS A 443 -40.10 12.75 -10.69
CA LYS A 443 -41.11 13.78 -10.93
C LYS A 443 -40.66 14.83 -11.98
N PHE A 444 -39.36 14.84 -12.33
CA PHE A 444 -38.79 15.76 -13.35
C PHE A 444 -38.70 15.12 -14.75
N GLU A 445 -38.80 13.78 -14.82
CA GLU A 445 -38.82 13.03 -16.10
C GLU A 445 -40.23 12.77 -16.63
N ARG A 446 -41.29 13.33 -16.00
CA ARG A 446 -42.70 13.22 -16.43
C ARG A 446 -43.37 14.58 -16.69
N ARG A 447 -42.60 15.58 -17.09
CA ARG A 447 -43.15 16.82 -17.63
C ARG A 447 -42.48 17.17 -18.95
#